data_cd8fa9e6c5445ddb5d26c1752bfd91db
#
_entry.id   cd8fa9e6c5445ddb5d26c1752bfd91db
#
_cell.length_a   1.000
_cell.length_b   1.000
_cell.length_c   1.000
_cell.angle_alpha   90.00
_cell.angle_beta   90.00
_cell.angle_gamma   90.00
#
_symmetry.space_group_name_H-M   'P 1'
#
loop_
_entity.id
_entity.type
_entity.pdbx_description
1 polymer ?
#
loop_
_entity_poly.entity_id
_entity_poly.type
_entity_poly.pdbx_seq_one_letter_code
_entity_poly.pdbx_strand_id
1 'polypeptide(L)'
;IWCVYYSLLEEVIETLNETDLTNRSTDKFNQLEYVFIDDPVSSLDDNHLIELAVNISGLVKKSRSNLKFIITTHNPLFYNVISNELNNDISNEKYIKGEANVGIKKWIYLSDKESIKYHFNKYSDGNFSLTELGRNTPFSYHLQLLSEIKKAKRDEQIKKYHFSFIRNILE
;
A
#
# COMPACT_ATOMS: atom_id res chain seq x y z
N ILE A 1 19.87 1.58 1.68
CA ILE A 1 19.30 1.81 0.33
C ILE A 1 17.92 2.46 0.44
N TRP A 2 16.99 1.89 1.24
CA TRP A 2 15.63 2.42 1.37
C TRP A 2 15.58 3.90 1.82
N CYS A 3 16.38 4.29 2.82
CA CYS A 3 16.42 5.68 3.32
C CYS A 3 16.70 6.69 2.20
N VAL A 4 17.56 6.37 1.24
CA VAL A 4 17.88 7.25 0.12
C VAL A 4 16.67 7.42 -0.82
N TYR A 5 16.01 6.32 -1.17
CA TYR A 5 14.80 6.37 -2.01
C TYR A 5 13.65 7.07 -1.31
N TYR A 6 13.52 6.88 0.00
CA TYR A 6 12.51 7.57 0.81
C TYR A 6 12.72 9.09 0.79
N SER A 7 13.94 9.56 1.07
CA SER A 7 14.27 10.99 1.05
C SER A 7 14.09 11.61 -0.35
N LEU A 8 14.47 10.86 -1.41
CA LEU A 8 14.26 11.30 -2.78
C LEU A 8 12.76 11.42 -3.10
N LEU A 9 11.95 10.44 -2.70
CA LEU A 9 10.51 10.47 -2.91
C LEU A 9 9.84 11.61 -2.14
N GLU A 10 10.30 11.90 -0.92
CA GLU A 10 9.84 13.04 -0.13
C GLU A 10 10.13 14.35 -0.85
N GLU A 11 11.35 14.56 -1.36
CA GLU A 11 11.73 15.74 -2.15
C GLU A 11 10.89 15.89 -3.42
N VAL A 12 10.64 14.78 -4.13
CA VAL A 12 9.77 14.76 -5.31
C VAL A 12 8.35 15.21 -4.96
N ILE A 13 7.77 14.66 -3.89
CA ILE A 13 6.42 15.02 -3.45
C ILE A 13 6.34 16.50 -3.03
N GLU A 14 7.31 16.98 -2.28
CA GLU A 14 7.39 18.40 -1.88
C GLU A 14 7.48 19.31 -3.10
N THR A 15 8.33 18.99 -4.06
CA THR A 15 8.48 19.73 -5.32
C THR A 15 7.16 19.76 -6.12
N LEU A 16 6.48 18.61 -6.25
CA LEU A 16 5.25 18.53 -7.02
C LEU A 16 4.03 19.12 -6.29
N ASN A 17 4.09 19.23 -4.97
CA ASN A 17 3.05 19.89 -4.18
C ASN A 17 3.06 21.43 -4.34
N GLU A 18 4.20 22.00 -4.78
CA GLU A 18 4.27 23.40 -5.15
C GLU A 18 3.49 23.64 -6.45
N THR A 19 2.43 24.43 -6.35
CA THR A 19 1.52 24.71 -7.48
C THR A 19 2.06 25.73 -8.44
N ASP A 20 2.90 26.68 -7.93
CA ASP A 20 3.56 27.66 -8.75
C ASP A 20 4.84 27.08 -9.34
N LEU A 21 4.84 26.87 -10.66
CA LEU A 21 5.99 26.30 -11.37
C LEU A 21 7.27 27.12 -11.22
N THR A 22 7.15 28.43 -11.00
CA THR A 22 8.32 29.31 -10.82
C THR A 22 9.01 29.14 -9.48
N ASN A 23 8.28 28.62 -8.48
CA ASN A 23 8.79 28.38 -7.12
C ASN A 23 9.30 26.94 -6.90
N ARG A 24 9.15 26.07 -7.90
CA ARG A 24 9.67 24.69 -7.81
C ARG A 24 11.20 24.69 -7.79
N SER A 25 11.77 23.86 -6.94
CA SER A 25 13.23 23.66 -6.85
C SER A 25 13.83 23.07 -8.14
N THR A 26 13.03 22.36 -8.92
CA THR A 26 13.41 21.77 -10.21
C THR A 26 12.18 21.50 -11.08
N ASP A 27 12.37 21.50 -12.38
CA ASP A 27 11.35 21.14 -13.38
C ASP A 27 11.40 19.65 -13.81
N LYS A 28 12.43 18.92 -13.38
CA LYS A 28 12.70 17.53 -13.80
C LYS A 28 11.55 16.56 -13.51
N PHE A 29 10.74 16.84 -12.49
CA PHE A 29 9.63 15.95 -12.07
C PHE A 29 8.27 16.39 -12.60
N ASN A 30 8.18 17.46 -13.40
CA ASN A 30 6.90 18.01 -13.86
C ASN A 30 6.05 17.04 -14.69
N GLN A 31 6.67 16.05 -15.32
CA GLN A 31 6.00 15.01 -16.12
C GLN A 31 5.87 13.68 -15.38
N LEU A 32 6.23 13.61 -14.10
CA LEU A 32 6.12 12.39 -13.32
C LEU A 32 4.66 12.13 -12.95
N GLU A 33 4.10 11.02 -13.42
CA GLU A 33 2.72 10.63 -13.16
C GLU A 33 2.62 9.43 -12.21
N TYR A 34 3.62 8.55 -12.21
CA TYR A 34 3.58 7.29 -11.47
C TYR A 34 4.83 7.08 -10.64
N VAL A 35 4.63 6.59 -9.43
CA VAL A 35 5.68 6.04 -8.56
C VAL A 35 5.39 4.57 -8.35
N PHE A 36 6.34 3.72 -8.67
CA PHE A 36 6.26 2.28 -8.48
C PHE A 36 7.15 1.85 -7.33
N ILE A 37 6.56 1.22 -6.32
CA ILE A 37 7.25 0.69 -5.12
C ILE A 37 7.05 -0.82 -5.12
N ASP A 38 8.09 -1.54 -5.55
CA ASP A 38 8.04 -2.99 -5.71
C ASP A 38 8.63 -3.67 -4.47
N ASP A 39 7.77 -4.37 -3.75
CA ASP A 39 8.07 -5.22 -2.60
C ASP A 39 9.13 -4.67 -1.63
N PRO A 40 8.84 -3.54 -0.98
CA PRO A 40 9.83 -2.78 -0.22
C PRO A 40 10.32 -3.50 1.06
N VAL A 41 9.75 -4.67 1.39
CA VAL A 41 9.94 -5.35 2.68
C VAL A 41 10.69 -6.68 2.60
N SER A 42 11.27 -7.02 1.45
CA SER A 42 11.85 -8.34 1.16
C SER A 42 12.94 -8.83 2.14
N SER A 43 13.45 -7.97 3.05
CA SER A 43 14.52 -8.32 4.00
C SER A 43 14.40 -7.58 5.35
N LEU A 44 13.22 -7.11 5.72
CA LEU A 44 12.97 -6.39 6.96
C LEU A 44 12.37 -7.31 8.02
N ASP A 45 12.71 -7.05 9.31
CA ASP A 45 11.95 -7.60 10.43
C ASP A 45 10.60 -6.91 10.59
N ASP A 46 9.70 -7.50 11.39
CA ASP A 46 8.32 -7.06 11.52
C ASP A 46 8.19 -5.60 12.04
N ASN A 47 9.09 -5.16 12.92
CA ASN A 47 9.03 -3.80 13.47
C ASN A 47 9.38 -2.76 12.41
N HIS A 48 10.47 -2.98 11.67
CA HIS A 48 10.88 -2.10 10.58
C HIS A 48 9.89 -2.13 9.41
N LEU A 49 9.23 -3.27 9.20
CA LEU A 49 8.18 -3.42 8.20
C LEU A 49 6.97 -2.55 8.52
N ILE A 50 6.52 -2.55 9.79
CA ILE A 50 5.39 -1.72 10.24
C ILE A 50 5.76 -0.24 10.10
N GLU A 51 6.93 0.16 10.56
CA GLU A 51 7.43 1.54 10.44
C GLU A 51 7.48 1.99 8.98
N LEU A 52 7.98 1.13 8.09
CA LEU A 52 8.05 1.42 6.67
C LEU A 52 6.66 1.59 6.04
N ALA A 53 5.70 0.72 6.38
CA ALA A 53 4.32 0.84 5.88
C ALA A 53 3.66 2.15 6.32
N VAL A 54 3.85 2.56 7.58
CA VAL A 54 3.37 3.84 8.11
C VAL A 54 4.01 5.01 7.38
N ASN A 55 5.33 4.97 7.18
CA ASN A 55 6.07 6.03 6.50
C ASN A 55 5.66 6.18 5.03
N ILE A 56 5.53 5.08 4.29
CA ILE A 56 5.04 5.11 2.90
C ILE A 56 3.63 5.67 2.82
N SER A 57 2.72 5.20 3.69
CA SER A 57 1.35 5.70 3.70
C SER A 57 1.29 7.20 4.00
N GLY A 58 2.14 7.68 4.91
CA GLY A 58 2.30 9.10 5.20
C GLY A 58 2.73 9.92 3.99
N LEU A 59 3.71 9.44 3.20
CA LEU A 59 4.14 10.09 1.97
C LEU A 59 3.03 10.14 0.92
N VAL A 60 2.33 9.02 0.70
CA VAL A 60 1.19 8.97 -0.24
C VAL A 60 0.13 9.99 0.13
N LYS A 61 -0.22 10.09 1.42
CA LYS A 61 -1.21 11.06 1.92
C LYS A 61 -0.74 12.51 1.90
N LYS A 62 0.56 12.76 1.97
CA LYS A 62 1.15 14.11 1.82
C LYS A 62 1.10 14.59 0.37
N SER A 63 1.07 13.70 -0.60
CA SER A 63 1.03 14.07 -2.02
C SER A 63 -0.29 14.74 -2.36
N ARG A 64 -0.23 15.98 -2.83
CA ARG A 64 -1.36 16.78 -3.29
C ARG A 64 -1.41 16.93 -4.80
N SER A 65 -0.36 16.44 -5.48
CA SER A 65 -0.26 16.39 -6.92
C SER A 65 -1.09 15.24 -7.49
N ASN A 66 -1.21 15.17 -8.82
CA ASN A 66 -1.85 14.05 -9.50
C ASN A 66 -0.98 12.78 -9.55
N LEU A 67 0.06 12.69 -8.71
CA LEU A 67 0.97 11.57 -8.64
C LEU A 67 0.25 10.31 -8.16
N LYS A 68 0.40 9.24 -8.91
CA LYS A 68 -0.22 7.94 -8.63
C LYS A 68 0.84 6.97 -8.12
N PHE A 69 0.48 6.21 -7.10
CA PHE A 69 1.37 5.23 -6.47
C PHE A 69 0.90 3.83 -6.78
N ILE A 70 1.81 2.99 -7.24
CA ILE A 70 1.60 1.55 -7.43
C ILE A 70 2.53 0.85 -6.47
N ILE A 71 1.96 0.16 -5.48
CA ILE A 71 2.71 -0.53 -4.43
C ILE A 71 2.41 -2.01 -4.54
N THR A 72 3.46 -2.82 -4.73
CA THR A 72 3.35 -4.29 -4.74
C THR A 72 3.97 -4.87 -3.48
N THR A 73 3.45 -5.98 -3.02
CA THR A 73 4.05 -6.75 -1.93
C THR A 73 3.55 -8.19 -1.94
N HIS A 74 4.40 -9.10 -1.52
CA HIS A 74 4.02 -10.48 -1.21
C HIS A 74 3.85 -10.70 0.31
N ASN A 75 4.15 -9.68 1.14
CA ASN A 75 4.08 -9.79 2.60
C ASN A 75 2.68 -9.40 3.11
N PRO A 76 1.94 -10.33 3.74
CA PRO A 76 0.57 -10.06 4.20
C PRO A 76 0.51 -9.07 5.36
N LEU A 77 1.54 -9.01 6.24
CA LEU A 77 1.57 -8.04 7.33
C LEU A 77 1.74 -6.63 6.79
N PHE A 78 2.68 -6.42 5.86
CA PHE A 78 2.86 -5.14 5.20
C PHE A 78 1.58 -4.67 4.49
N TYR A 79 0.94 -5.57 3.73
CA TYR A 79 -0.34 -5.27 3.06
C TYR A 79 -1.41 -4.83 4.06
N ASN A 80 -1.56 -5.55 5.18
CA ASN A 80 -2.58 -5.21 6.17
C ASN A 80 -2.30 -3.87 6.84
N VAL A 81 -1.04 -3.60 7.22
CA VAL A 81 -0.66 -2.33 7.86
C VAL A 81 -0.86 -1.16 6.89
N ILE A 82 -0.27 -1.21 5.69
CA ILE A 82 -0.39 -0.12 4.72
C ILE A 82 -1.84 0.11 4.28
N SER A 83 -2.62 -0.96 4.12
CA SER A 83 -4.04 -0.90 3.79
C SER A 83 -4.86 -0.20 4.87
N ASN A 84 -4.60 -0.52 6.13
CA ASN A 84 -5.24 0.14 7.26
C ASN A 84 -4.83 1.61 7.35
N GLU A 85 -3.52 1.89 7.23
CA GLU A 85 -3.02 3.26 7.26
C GLU A 85 -3.59 4.13 6.14
N LEU A 86 -3.73 3.62 4.92
CA LEU A 86 -4.33 4.36 3.81
C LEU A 86 -5.83 4.59 3.99
N ASN A 87 -6.53 3.69 4.68
CA ASN A 87 -7.97 3.78 4.93
C ASN A 87 -8.31 4.52 6.23
N ASN A 88 -7.37 4.60 7.18
CA ASN A 88 -7.57 5.27 8.46
C ASN A 88 -7.31 6.77 8.33
N ASP A 89 -8.03 7.52 9.16
CA ASP A 89 -7.79 8.94 9.32
C ASP A 89 -6.41 9.15 9.95
N ILE A 90 -5.49 9.76 9.21
CA ILE A 90 -4.33 10.34 9.86
C ILE A 90 -4.75 11.68 10.41
N SER A 91 -4.60 11.88 11.70
CA SER A 91 -4.61 13.19 12.31
C SER A 91 -3.34 13.95 11.89
N ASN A 92 -3.25 14.37 10.64
CA ASN A 92 -2.40 15.50 10.34
C ASN A 92 -3.09 16.70 10.97
N GLU A 93 -2.59 17.14 12.11
CA GLU A 93 -3.02 18.36 12.79
C GLU A 93 -2.75 19.56 11.89
N LYS A 94 -3.48 19.71 10.81
CA LYS A 94 -3.63 21.00 10.17
C LYS A 94 -4.61 21.80 10.99
N TYR A 95 -4.06 22.54 11.95
CA TYR A 95 -4.81 23.62 12.57
C TYR A 95 -5.17 24.63 11.48
N ILE A 96 -6.40 24.55 11.00
CA ILE A 96 -6.97 25.65 10.23
C ILE A 96 -7.30 26.70 11.29
N LYS A 97 -6.53 27.79 11.36
CA LYS A 97 -6.89 28.95 12.18
C LYS A 97 -8.23 29.47 11.64
N GLY A 98 -9.32 29.11 12.28
CA GLY A 98 -10.58 29.82 12.14
C GLY A 98 -10.49 31.17 12.86
N GLU A 99 -11.36 32.12 12.52
CA GLU A 99 -11.41 33.47 13.10
C GLU A 99 -11.58 33.51 14.63
N ALA A 100 -11.77 32.38 15.29
CA ALA A 100 -12.01 32.24 16.74
C ALA A 100 -10.85 31.55 17.49
N ASN A 101 -9.65 31.44 16.97
CA ASN A 101 -8.50 30.73 17.59
C ASN A 101 -8.78 29.27 18.01
N VAL A 102 -9.82 28.64 17.52
CA VAL A 102 -10.13 27.23 17.76
C VAL A 102 -9.55 26.42 16.60
N GLY A 103 -8.51 25.66 16.89
CA GLY A 103 -7.92 24.73 15.91
C GLY A 103 -8.89 23.61 15.57
N ILE A 104 -9.30 23.50 14.29
CA ILE A 104 -10.09 22.39 13.80
C ILE A 104 -9.14 21.33 13.26
N LYS A 105 -9.17 20.13 13.86
CA LYS A 105 -8.47 18.97 13.32
C LYS A 105 -9.17 18.50 12.05
N LYS A 106 -8.46 18.50 10.93
CA LYS A 106 -8.95 17.92 9.68
C LYS A 106 -8.31 16.56 9.46
N TRP A 107 -9.12 15.52 9.43
CA TRP A 107 -8.70 14.17 9.09
C TRP A 107 -8.48 14.04 7.58
N ILE A 108 -7.38 13.40 7.18
CA ILE A 108 -7.08 13.11 5.78
C ILE A 108 -7.12 11.59 5.62
N TYR A 109 -8.04 11.11 4.84
CA TYR A 109 -8.17 9.70 4.45
C TYR A 109 -8.27 9.59 2.92
N LEU A 110 -7.88 8.46 2.38
CA LEU A 110 -8.11 8.15 0.98
C LEU A 110 -9.45 7.43 0.85
N SER A 111 -10.28 7.92 -0.08
CA SER A 111 -11.54 7.26 -0.42
C SER A 111 -11.28 5.96 -1.20
N ASP A 112 -12.31 5.11 -1.31
CA ASP A 112 -12.25 3.87 -2.10
C ASP A 112 -11.91 4.11 -3.58
N LYS A 113 -12.16 5.33 -4.08
CA LYS A 113 -11.81 5.73 -5.45
C LYS A 113 -10.34 6.13 -5.59
N GLU A 114 -9.68 6.49 -4.48
CA GLU A 114 -8.30 6.94 -4.44
C GLU A 114 -7.32 5.82 -4.04
N SER A 115 -7.81 4.78 -3.35
CA SER A 115 -7.01 3.62 -2.96
C SER A 115 -7.71 2.32 -3.36
N ILE A 116 -7.29 1.73 -4.45
CA ILE A 116 -7.81 0.48 -4.98
C ILE A 116 -6.81 -0.63 -4.72
N LYS A 117 -7.28 -1.80 -4.31
CA LYS A 117 -6.46 -2.95 -3.94
C LYS A 117 -6.75 -4.12 -4.85
N TYR A 118 -5.70 -4.81 -5.25
CA TYR A 118 -5.80 -5.96 -6.13
C TYR A 118 -5.03 -7.13 -5.58
N HIS A 119 -5.58 -8.32 -5.76
CA HIS A 119 -4.86 -9.58 -5.61
C HIS A 119 -4.39 -10.06 -6.97
N PHE A 120 -3.06 -10.22 -7.10
CA PHE A 120 -2.42 -10.70 -8.31
C PHE A 120 -2.15 -12.21 -8.20
N ASN A 121 -2.71 -12.99 -9.11
CA ASN A 121 -2.50 -14.43 -9.18
C ASN A 121 -1.80 -14.82 -10.46
N LYS A 122 -0.82 -15.73 -10.34
CA LYS A 122 -0.19 -16.42 -11.45
C LYS A 122 -0.63 -17.88 -11.45
N TYR A 123 -1.16 -18.34 -12.55
CA TYR A 123 -1.61 -19.72 -12.71
C TYR A 123 -0.51 -20.59 -13.33
N SER A 124 -0.64 -21.91 -13.15
CA SER A 124 0.31 -22.92 -13.67
C SER A 124 0.35 -23.00 -15.19
N ASP A 125 -0.68 -22.53 -15.87
CA ASP A 125 -0.77 -22.42 -17.35
C ASP A 125 -0.10 -21.18 -17.92
N GLY A 126 0.52 -20.35 -17.05
CA GLY A 126 1.18 -19.11 -17.42
C GLY A 126 0.26 -17.88 -17.48
N ASN A 127 -1.04 -18.06 -17.27
CA ASN A 127 -1.99 -16.95 -17.21
C ASN A 127 -1.89 -16.20 -15.88
N PHE A 128 -2.35 -14.94 -15.92
CA PHE A 128 -2.40 -14.07 -14.75
C PHE A 128 -3.83 -13.55 -14.56
N SER A 129 -4.20 -13.31 -13.31
CA SER A 129 -5.42 -12.55 -13.01
C SER A 129 -5.15 -11.49 -11.96
N LEU A 130 -5.89 -10.39 -12.10
CA LEU A 130 -5.92 -9.30 -11.13
C LEU A 130 -7.35 -9.21 -10.60
N THR A 131 -7.53 -9.49 -9.32
CA THR A 131 -8.85 -9.48 -8.67
C THR A 131 -8.93 -8.30 -7.72
N GLU A 132 -9.90 -7.42 -7.91
CA GLU A 132 -10.11 -6.29 -7.02
C GLU A 132 -10.56 -6.78 -5.64
N LEU A 133 -9.97 -6.23 -4.59
CA LEU A 133 -10.29 -6.52 -3.20
C LEU A 133 -11.17 -5.41 -2.63
N GLY A 134 -12.18 -5.77 -1.83
CA GLY A 134 -12.99 -4.81 -1.12
C GLY A 134 -12.20 -4.01 -0.08
N ARG A 135 -12.74 -2.87 0.34
CA ARG A 135 -12.08 -1.92 1.27
C ARG A 135 -11.57 -2.59 2.55
N ASN A 136 -12.38 -3.43 3.16
CA ASN A 136 -12.11 -4.08 4.45
C ASN A 136 -11.74 -5.55 4.30
N THR A 137 -11.02 -5.89 3.24
CA THR A 137 -10.56 -7.27 3.04
C THR A 137 -9.16 -7.42 3.63
N PRO A 138 -9.01 -7.89 4.88
CA PRO A 138 -7.70 -8.21 5.41
C PRO A 138 -7.13 -9.37 4.60
N PHE A 139 -5.89 -9.25 4.19
CA PHE A 139 -5.20 -10.36 3.56
C PHE A 139 -4.59 -11.23 4.66
N SER A 140 -5.04 -12.48 4.74
CA SER A 140 -4.43 -13.50 5.57
C SER A 140 -3.94 -14.63 4.68
N TYR A 141 -2.64 -14.83 4.66
CA TYR A 141 -2.01 -15.93 3.93
C TYR A 141 -2.62 -17.28 4.30
N HIS A 142 -2.84 -17.54 5.59
CA HIS A 142 -3.46 -18.78 6.07
C HIS A 142 -4.90 -18.95 5.57
N LEU A 143 -5.70 -17.87 5.55
CA LEU A 143 -7.06 -17.93 5.02
C LEU A 143 -7.08 -18.19 3.51
N GLN A 144 -6.11 -17.61 2.77
CA GLN A 144 -5.95 -17.89 1.35
C GLN A 144 -5.60 -19.37 1.12
N LEU A 145 -4.59 -19.91 1.82
CA LEU A 145 -4.23 -21.33 1.71
C LEU A 145 -5.41 -22.25 2.06
N LEU A 146 -6.17 -21.90 3.10
CA LEU A 146 -7.36 -22.62 3.49
C LEU A 146 -8.45 -22.58 2.41
N SER A 147 -8.63 -21.44 1.76
CA SER A 147 -9.56 -21.28 0.63
C SER A 147 -9.16 -22.14 -0.56
N GLU A 148 -7.88 -22.17 -0.91
CA GLU A 148 -7.34 -23.02 -1.98
C GLU A 148 -7.53 -24.50 -1.69
N ILE A 149 -7.27 -24.95 -0.44
CA ILE A 149 -7.51 -26.34 -0.03
C ILE A 149 -9.00 -26.69 -0.12
N LYS A 150 -9.89 -25.80 0.35
CA LYS A 150 -11.34 -26.01 0.26
C LYS A 150 -11.80 -26.12 -1.18
N LYS A 151 -11.28 -25.29 -2.07
CA LYS A 151 -11.56 -25.33 -3.51
C LYS A 151 -11.07 -26.64 -4.12
N ALA A 152 -9.80 -27.01 -3.87
CA ALA A 152 -9.23 -28.25 -4.38
C ALA A 152 -9.99 -29.50 -3.90
N LYS A 153 -10.49 -29.49 -2.65
CA LYS A 153 -11.35 -30.57 -2.13
C LYS A 153 -12.70 -30.62 -2.85
N ARG A 154 -13.34 -29.47 -3.07
CA ARG A 154 -14.65 -29.42 -3.76
C ARG A 154 -14.53 -29.85 -5.21
N ASP A 155 -13.44 -29.46 -5.88
CA ASP A 155 -13.19 -29.73 -7.29
C ASP A 155 -12.52 -31.11 -7.50
N GLU A 156 -12.31 -31.90 -6.43
CA GLU A 156 -11.62 -33.20 -6.39
C GLU A 156 -10.22 -33.19 -6.99
N GLN A 157 -9.53 -32.02 -6.91
CA GLN A 157 -8.21 -31.77 -7.50
C GLN A 157 -7.12 -31.58 -6.45
N ILE A 158 -7.07 -32.43 -5.42
CA ILE A 158 -6.02 -32.37 -4.40
C ILE A 158 -4.70 -32.81 -4.99
N LYS A 159 -3.68 -31.94 -4.89
CA LYS A 159 -2.31 -32.16 -5.36
C LYS A 159 -1.32 -32.15 -4.19
N LYS A 160 -0.10 -32.65 -4.40
CA LYS A 160 0.94 -32.77 -3.35
C LYS A 160 1.23 -31.43 -2.64
N TYR A 161 1.21 -30.32 -3.35
CA TYR A 161 1.48 -29.01 -2.74
C TYR A 161 0.42 -28.56 -1.74
N HIS A 162 -0.81 -29.06 -1.82
CA HIS A 162 -1.85 -28.76 -0.83
C HIS A 162 -1.51 -29.28 0.57
N PHE A 163 -0.71 -30.36 0.67
CA PHE A 163 -0.21 -30.83 1.97
C PHE A 163 0.80 -29.86 2.58
N SER A 164 1.62 -29.19 1.74
CA SER A 164 2.49 -28.10 2.20
C SER A 164 1.69 -26.91 2.71
N PHE A 165 0.54 -26.61 2.09
CA PHE A 165 -0.38 -25.57 2.58
C PHE A 165 -0.92 -25.89 3.97
N ILE A 166 -1.34 -27.16 4.20
CA ILE A 166 -1.81 -27.59 5.51
C ILE A 166 -0.71 -27.43 6.56
N ARG A 167 0.53 -27.81 6.26
CA ARG A 167 1.66 -27.63 7.16
C ARG A 167 1.86 -26.16 7.51
N ASN A 168 1.86 -25.27 6.52
CA ASN A 168 2.05 -23.83 6.73
C ASN A 168 0.90 -23.16 7.51
N ILE A 169 -0.28 -23.77 7.56
CA ILE A 169 -1.42 -23.31 8.37
C ILE A 169 -1.29 -23.73 9.82
N LEU A 170 -0.59 -24.85 10.08
CA LEU A 170 -0.48 -25.47 11.41
C LEU A 170 0.79 -25.02 12.16
N GLU A 171 1.78 -24.47 11.49
CA GLU A 171 2.98 -23.83 12.06
C GLU A 171 2.68 -22.41 12.53
#